data_bf70a64568a66e959179f728ac3c70fd
#
_entry.id   bf70a64568a66e959179f728ac3c70fd
#
_cell.length_a   1.000
_cell.length_b   1.000
_cell.length_c   1.000
_cell.angle_alpha   90.00
_cell.angle_beta   90.00
_cell.angle_gamma   90.00
#
_symmetry.space_group_name_H-M   'P 1'
#
loop_
_entity.id
_entity.type
_entity.pdbx_description
1 polymer ?
#
loop_
_entity_poly.entity_id
_entity_poly.type
_entity_poly.pdbx_seq_one_letter_code
_entity_poly.pdbx_strand_id
1 'polypeptide(L)'
;MNPADDPLEERIEQLLVNEELRHEPLYQPLEELWGAYKDLARRIDRISRISDAYQSLTKENEKHLTKRLDKQLRQLNKVARISDHYQKMMHDLNLALREASTHDPLTGLGNRRLLLERLKEETDRSRRYARPLSIAMLDIDHFKRVNDEHGHELGDQVLMEVSRTMDAQIRDQDLCGRWGGEEFLIILPETTLEAACQVLDRVRSAIEALHMRVGDDSVSVTASIGVAEHQAEQNYSDTINQADWALLTAKRSGRNRLSRASPTDTD
;
A
#
# COMPACT_ATOMS: atom_id res chain seq x y z
N MET A 1 14.80 67.84 7.71
CA MET A 1 15.22 69.22 7.87
C MET A 1 13.97 70.06 8.02
N ASN A 2 13.80 70.75 9.15
CA ASN A 2 12.61 71.54 9.43
C ASN A 2 12.78 72.90 8.68
N PRO A 3 11.80 73.35 7.90
CA PRO A 3 11.93 74.58 7.13
C PRO A 3 12.07 75.89 7.98
N ALA A 4 11.95 75.74 9.29
CA ALA A 4 12.01 76.88 10.23
C ALA A 4 13.39 77.35 10.58
N ASP A 5 14.50 76.76 10.09
CA ASP A 5 15.89 77.09 10.43
C ASP A 5 16.70 77.54 9.22
N ASP A 6 16.08 77.98 8.13
CA ASP A 6 16.81 78.50 6.99
C ASP A 6 17.02 80.05 7.16
N PRO A 7 18.26 80.55 7.43
CA PRO A 7 18.48 81.94 7.62
C PRO A 7 18.14 82.80 6.39
N LEU A 8 17.95 82.11 5.24
CA LEU A 8 17.53 82.80 4.03
C LEU A 8 16.02 83.13 4.04
N GLU A 9 15.17 82.19 4.56
CA GLU A 9 13.73 82.39 4.69
C GLU A 9 13.39 83.55 5.65
N GLU A 10 14.05 83.59 6.82
CA GLU A 10 13.88 84.73 7.78
C GLU A 10 14.33 86.06 7.18
N ARG A 11 15.40 86.06 6.45
CA ARG A 11 15.92 87.28 5.80
C ARG A 11 14.95 87.80 4.75
N ILE A 12 14.40 86.96 3.94
CA ILE A 12 13.39 87.35 2.91
C ILE A 12 12.12 87.89 3.59
N GLU A 13 11.64 87.24 4.65
CA GLU A 13 10.48 87.72 5.40
C GLU A 13 10.72 89.04 6.06
N GLN A 14 11.90 89.28 6.62
CA GLN A 14 12.28 90.59 7.17
C GLN A 14 12.35 91.71 6.10
N LEU A 15 12.86 91.40 4.92
CA LEU A 15 12.87 92.34 3.80
C LEU A 15 11.46 92.68 3.29
N LEU A 16 10.54 91.70 3.25
CA LEU A 16 9.16 91.88 2.82
C LEU A 16 8.27 92.56 3.87
N VAL A 17 8.64 92.56 5.13
CA VAL A 17 7.90 93.24 6.20
C VAL A 17 8.35 94.72 6.31
N ASN A 18 9.51 95.10 5.77
CA ASN A 18 10.02 96.48 5.84
C ASN A 18 9.24 97.38 4.87
N GLU A 19 8.45 98.30 5.42
CA GLU A 19 7.62 99.24 4.64
C GLU A 19 8.41 100.21 3.83
N GLU A 20 9.65 100.56 4.23
CA GLU A 20 10.54 101.48 3.50
C GLU A 20 10.99 100.92 2.14
N LEU A 21 11.04 99.57 2.03
CA LEU A 21 11.49 98.92 0.80
C LEU A 21 10.37 98.73 -0.22
N ARG A 22 9.09 98.99 0.10
CA ARG A 22 7.92 98.82 -0.80
C ARG A 22 8.01 99.64 -2.12
N HIS A 23 8.81 100.69 -2.14
CA HIS A 23 8.97 101.54 -3.30
C HIS A 23 10.19 101.17 -4.18
N GLU A 24 10.93 100.14 -3.77
CA GLU A 24 12.07 99.66 -4.53
C GLU A 24 11.59 98.78 -5.71
N PRO A 25 12.24 98.89 -6.91
CA PRO A 25 11.84 98.19 -8.12
C PRO A 25 11.81 96.67 -8.02
N LEU A 26 12.59 96.12 -7.05
CA LEU A 26 12.70 94.66 -6.85
C LEU A 26 11.75 94.08 -5.78
N TYR A 27 10.97 94.92 -5.08
CA TYR A 27 10.14 94.47 -3.99
C TYR A 27 8.96 93.58 -4.51
N GLN A 28 8.22 94.03 -5.53
CA GLN A 28 7.11 93.24 -6.10
C GLN A 28 7.58 91.92 -6.68
N PRO A 29 8.62 91.80 -7.50
CA PRO A 29 9.13 90.55 -7.98
C PRO A 29 9.57 89.63 -6.86
N LEU A 30 10.13 90.10 -5.75
CA LEU A 30 10.56 89.33 -4.59
C LEU A 30 9.32 88.76 -3.82
N GLU A 31 8.28 89.61 -3.64
CA GLU A 31 7.04 89.19 -3.00
C GLU A 31 6.34 88.09 -3.80
N GLU A 32 6.23 88.22 -5.13
CA GLU A 32 5.64 87.18 -6.01
C GLU A 32 6.44 85.90 -5.98
N LEU A 33 7.78 85.96 -6.05
CA LEU A 33 8.64 84.78 -5.97
C LEU A 33 8.55 84.12 -4.62
N TRP A 34 8.49 84.88 -3.53
CA TRP A 34 8.33 84.32 -2.18
C TRP A 34 7.00 83.67 -1.99
N GLY A 35 5.93 84.25 -2.54
CA GLY A 35 4.62 83.65 -2.57
C GLY A 35 4.58 82.28 -3.30
N ALA A 36 5.19 82.27 -4.51
CA ALA A 36 5.31 81.02 -5.30
C ALA A 36 6.16 79.93 -4.60
N TYR A 37 7.27 80.36 -3.94
CA TYR A 37 8.08 79.43 -3.16
C TYR A 37 7.30 78.81 -1.99
N LYS A 38 6.59 79.61 -1.21
CA LYS A 38 5.77 79.16 -0.10
C LYS A 38 4.65 78.15 -0.57
N ASP A 39 4.07 78.43 -1.74
CA ASP A 39 3.06 77.51 -2.32
C ASP A 39 3.71 76.24 -2.77
N LEU A 40 4.89 76.25 -3.38
CA LEU A 40 5.62 75.08 -3.77
C LEU A 40 6.05 74.24 -2.55
N ALA A 41 6.58 74.86 -1.51
CA ALA A 41 6.97 74.19 -0.27
C ALA A 41 5.77 73.50 0.37
N ARG A 42 4.60 74.18 0.44
CA ARG A 42 3.36 73.57 0.96
C ARG A 42 2.91 72.38 0.11
N ARG A 43 3.06 72.43 -1.21
CA ARG A 43 2.72 71.29 -2.11
C ARG A 43 3.65 70.10 -1.88
N ILE A 44 4.96 70.36 -1.74
CA ILE A 44 5.95 69.30 -1.47
C ILE A 44 5.68 68.63 -0.12
N ASP A 45 5.41 69.38 0.95
CA ASP A 45 5.08 68.84 2.26
C ASP A 45 3.82 67.97 2.22
N ARG A 46 2.77 68.41 1.48
CA ARG A 46 1.56 67.61 1.27
C ARG A 46 1.84 66.31 0.52
N ILE A 47 2.64 66.34 -0.53
CA ILE A 47 3.02 65.15 -1.33
C ILE A 47 3.83 64.19 -0.46
N SER A 48 4.78 64.67 0.35
CA SER A 48 5.56 63.87 1.26
C SER A 48 4.67 63.14 2.28
N ARG A 49 3.78 63.86 2.94
CA ARG A 49 2.80 63.25 3.89
C ARG A 49 1.92 62.22 3.25
N ILE A 50 1.45 62.43 2.03
CA ILE A 50 0.65 61.45 1.28
C ILE A 50 1.49 60.20 0.92
N SER A 51 2.73 60.40 0.49
CA SER A 51 3.68 59.32 0.18
C SER A 51 3.98 58.48 1.42
N ASP A 52 4.25 59.09 2.56
CA ASP A 52 4.53 58.37 3.82
C ASP A 52 3.32 57.57 4.29
N ALA A 53 2.10 58.17 4.19
CA ALA A 53 0.89 57.48 4.53
C ALA A 53 0.63 56.28 3.58
N TYR A 54 0.89 56.44 2.29
CA TYR A 54 0.73 55.36 1.30
C TYR A 54 1.75 54.24 1.54
N GLN A 55 3.01 54.54 1.81
CA GLN A 55 4.03 53.56 2.16
C GLN A 55 3.69 52.78 3.42
N SER A 56 3.16 53.47 4.45
CA SER A 56 2.72 52.82 5.69
C SER A 56 1.58 51.84 5.45
N LEU A 57 0.56 52.27 4.70
CA LEU A 57 -0.58 51.39 4.31
C LEU A 57 -0.13 50.20 3.48
N THR A 58 0.79 50.37 2.56
CA THR A 58 1.32 49.28 1.72
C THR A 58 2.05 48.26 2.56
N LYS A 59 2.92 48.68 3.49
CA LYS A 59 3.61 47.79 4.42
C LYS A 59 2.65 47.02 5.34
N GLU A 60 1.59 47.63 5.80
CA GLU A 60 0.59 47.00 6.63
C GLU A 60 -0.20 45.94 5.85
N ASN A 61 -0.61 46.25 4.63
CA ASN A 61 -1.28 45.30 3.74
C ASN A 61 -0.39 44.11 3.37
N GLU A 62 0.89 44.32 3.04
CA GLU A 62 1.83 43.24 2.79
C GLU A 62 1.99 42.31 4.00
N LYS A 63 2.13 42.88 5.19
CA LYS A 63 2.24 42.12 6.44
C LYS A 63 0.96 41.29 6.74
N HIS A 64 -0.20 41.85 6.44
CA HIS A 64 -1.46 41.19 6.60
C HIS A 64 -1.63 40.02 5.60
N LEU A 65 -1.25 40.27 4.34
CA LEU A 65 -1.29 39.26 3.27
C LEU A 65 -0.35 38.10 3.55
N THR A 66 0.88 38.39 3.98
CA THR A 66 1.87 37.38 4.36
C THR A 66 1.37 36.49 5.50
N LYS A 67 0.81 37.09 6.55
CA LYS A 67 0.22 36.32 7.68
C LYS A 67 -0.93 35.41 7.21
N ARG A 68 -1.75 35.88 6.28
CA ARG A 68 -2.88 35.12 5.74
C ARG A 68 -2.37 33.95 4.89
N LEU A 69 -1.35 34.17 4.07
CA LEU A 69 -0.70 33.15 3.27
C LEU A 69 -0.07 32.06 4.12
N ASP A 70 0.68 32.45 5.16
CA ASP A 70 1.29 31.50 6.11
C ASP A 70 0.25 30.62 6.80
N LYS A 71 -0.88 31.22 7.19
CA LYS A 71 -1.99 30.44 7.78
C LYS A 71 -2.55 29.44 6.81
N GLN A 72 -2.76 29.80 5.55
CA GLN A 72 -3.26 28.90 4.51
C GLN A 72 -2.26 27.78 4.21
N LEU A 73 -0.96 28.08 4.12
CA LEU A 73 0.09 27.10 3.91
C LEU A 73 0.13 26.05 5.06
N ARG A 74 0.01 26.51 6.31
CA ARG A 74 -0.06 25.59 7.46
C ARG A 74 -1.29 24.67 7.39
N GLN A 75 -2.45 25.20 6.97
CA GLN A 75 -3.66 24.40 6.78
C GLN A 75 -3.50 23.36 5.66
N LEU A 76 -2.95 23.77 4.50
CA LEU A 76 -2.67 22.86 3.39
C LEU A 76 -1.70 21.74 3.79
N ASN A 77 -0.61 22.07 4.50
CA ASN A 77 0.34 21.08 5.01
C ASN A 77 -0.31 20.09 5.99
N LYS A 78 -1.25 20.58 6.82
CA LYS A 78 -2.00 19.69 7.73
C LYS A 78 -2.90 18.74 6.96
N VAL A 79 -3.62 19.23 5.93
CA VAL A 79 -4.49 18.41 5.07
C VAL A 79 -3.66 17.38 4.30
N ALA A 80 -2.51 17.79 3.73
CA ALA A 80 -1.62 16.87 3.04
C ALA A 80 -1.15 15.72 3.95
N ARG A 81 -0.69 16.02 5.16
CA ARG A 81 -0.29 14.98 6.14
C ARG A 81 -1.43 14.02 6.51
N ILE A 82 -2.65 14.54 6.66
CA ILE A 82 -3.82 13.72 6.94
C ILE A 82 -4.11 12.82 5.75
N SER A 83 -4.07 13.35 4.52
CA SER A 83 -4.28 12.59 3.29
C SER A 83 -3.26 11.44 3.15
N ASP A 84 -1.96 11.72 3.35
CA ASP A 84 -0.91 10.71 3.30
C ASP A 84 -1.13 9.59 4.33
N HIS A 85 -1.55 9.98 5.56
CA HIS A 85 -1.87 9.00 6.59
C HIS A 85 -3.06 8.09 6.21
N TYR A 86 -4.13 8.69 5.66
CA TYR A 86 -5.28 7.92 5.17
C TYR A 86 -4.91 6.99 4.02
N GLN A 87 -4.10 7.44 3.06
CA GLN A 87 -3.65 6.59 1.95
C GLN A 87 -2.85 5.39 2.46
N LYS A 88 -1.95 5.59 3.41
CA LYS A 88 -1.19 4.50 4.03
C LYS A 88 -2.11 3.52 4.76
N MET A 89 -3.01 4.02 5.59
CA MET A 89 -3.98 3.18 6.30
C MET A 89 -4.88 2.37 5.35
N MET A 90 -5.35 2.99 4.25
CA MET A 90 -6.13 2.29 3.23
C MET A 90 -5.31 1.23 2.49
N HIS A 91 -4.04 1.48 2.24
CA HIS A 91 -3.13 0.48 1.66
C HIS A 91 -2.95 -0.72 2.61
N ASP A 92 -2.64 -0.47 3.88
CA ASP A 92 -2.44 -1.50 4.90
C ASP A 92 -3.73 -2.33 5.10
N LEU A 93 -4.89 -1.67 5.14
CA LEU A 93 -6.20 -2.34 5.23
C LEU A 93 -6.48 -3.21 3.99
N ASN A 94 -6.16 -2.73 2.78
CA ASN A 94 -6.32 -3.53 1.56
C ASN A 94 -5.40 -4.75 1.53
N LEU A 95 -4.16 -4.63 2.04
CA LEU A 95 -3.26 -5.76 2.19
C LEU A 95 -3.83 -6.80 3.17
N ALA A 96 -4.25 -6.36 4.36
CA ALA A 96 -4.86 -7.23 5.36
C ALA A 96 -6.14 -7.91 4.85
N LEU A 97 -6.99 -7.18 4.09
CA LEU A 97 -8.16 -7.76 3.44
C LEU A 97 -7.79 -8.80 2.38
N ARG A 98 -6.74 -8.57 1.60
CA ARG A 98 -6.24 -9.52 0.62
C ARG A 98 -5.71 -10.78 1.30
N GLU A 99 -4.88 -10.66 2.33
CA GLU A 99 -4.38 -11.78 3.11
C GLU A 99 -5.51 -12.59 3.73
N ALA A 100 -6.44 -11.94 4.43
CA ALA A 100 -7.61 -12.60 5.00
C ALA A 100 -8.52 -13.26 3.93
N SER A 101 -8.52 -12.74 2.71
CA SER A 101 -9.33 -13.25 1.60
C SER A 101 -8.64 -14.35 0.79
N THR A 102 -7.32 -14.53 0.90
CA THR A 102 -6.53 -15.44 0.06
C THR A 102 -5.83 -16.54 0.84
N HIS A 103 -5.75 -16.45 2.18
CA HIS A 103 -5.11 -17.45 3.02
C HIS A 103 -6.10 -18.09 4.00
N ASP A 104 -5.84 -19.32 4.37
CA ASP A 104 -6.58 -20.04 5.40
C ASP A 104 -6.11 -19.57 6.79
N PRO A 105 -7.00 -19.10 7.66
CA PRO A 105 -6.60 -18.49 8.94
C PRO A 105 -6.00 -19.50 9.94
N LEU A 106 -6.28 -20.79 9.78
CA LEU A 106 -5.77 -21.83 10.66
C LEU A 106 -4.35 -22.25 10.25
N THR A 107 -4.16 -22.53 8.96
CA THR A 107 -2.93 -23.13 8.45
C THR A 107 -1.93 -22.12 7.93
N GLY A 108 -2.36 -20.90 7.62
CA GLY A 108 -1.55 -19.86 6.97
C GLY A 108 -1.28 -20.10 5.49
N LEU A 109 -1.64 -21.26 4.95
CA LEU A 109 -1.50 -21.59 3.53
C LEU A 109 -2.53 -20.85 2.67
N GLY A 110 -2.34 -20.89 1.35
CA GLY A 110 -3.34 -20.41 0.40
C GLY A 110 -4.70 -21.08 0.64
N ASN A 111 -5.77 -20.28 0.62
CA ASN A 111 -7.12 -20.86 0.66
C ASN A 111 -7.59 -21.26 -0.74
N ARG A 112 -8.76 -21.89 -0.81
CA ARG A 112 -9.36 -22.37 -2.07
C ARG A 112 -9.44 -21.25 -3.14
N ARG A 113 -9.68 -20.01 -2.72
CA ARG A 113 -9.78 -18.88 -3.66
C ARG A 113 -8.43 -18.58 -4.32
N LEU A 114 -7.36 -18.48 -3.53
CA LEU A 114 -6.00 -18.27 -4.05
C LEU A 114 -5.60 -19.42 -4.96
N LEU A 115 -5.90 -20.66 -4.57
CA LEU A 115 -5.61 -21.85 -5.39
C LEU A 115 -6.29 -21.78 -6.75
N LEU A 116 -7.58 -21.41 -6.82
CA LEU A 116 -8.30 -21.27 -8.08
C LEU A 116 -7.75 -20.14 -8.97
N GLU A 117 -7.39 -19.00 -8.38
CA GLU A 117 -6.74 -17.90 -9.10
C GLU A 117 -5.41 -18.36 -9.70
N ARG A 118 -4.58 -19.04 -8.90
CA ARG A 118 -3.27 -19.54 -9.34
C ARG A 118 -3.37 -20.68 -10.36
N LEU A 119 -4.31 -21.60 -10.21
CA LEU A 119 -4.58 -22.65 -11.20
C LEU A 119 -4.86 -22.08 -12.58
N LYS A 120 -5.71 -21.06 -12.65
CA LYS A 120 -6.03 -20.37 -13.91
C LYS A 120 -4.79 -19.75 -14.54
N GLU A 121 -3.97 -19.06 -13.76
CA GLU A 121 -2.74 -18.43 -14.24
C GLU A 121 -1.74 -19.50 -14.78
N GLU A 122 -1.52 -20.56 -14.01
CA GLU A 122 -0.53 -21.60 -14.37
C GLU A 122 -1.00 -22.51 -15.53
N THR A 123 -2.30 -22.78 -15.67
CA THR A 123 -2.82 -23.49 -16.85
C THR A 123 -2.70 -22.65 -18.12
N ASP A 124 -2.98 -21.35 -18.06
CA ASP A 124 -2.77 -20.44 -19.17
C ASP A 124 -1.28 -20.34 -19.55
N ARG A 125 -0.41 -20.33 -18.54
CA ARG A 125 1.05 -20.31 -18.73
C ARG A 125 1.58 -21.61 -19.32
N SER A 126 1.14 -22.76 -18.78
CA SER A 126 1.47 -24.10 -19.30
C SER A 126 1.12 -24.22 -20.79
N ARG A 127 -0.11 -23.85 -21.16
CA ARG A 127 -0.59 -23.85 -22.54
C ARG A 127 0.22 -22.93 -23.45
N ARG A 128 0.53 -21.70 -23.00
CA ARG A 128 1.24 -20.69 -23.79
C ARG A 128 2.69 -21.08 -24.09
N TYR A 129 3.37 -21.67 -23.12
CA TYR A 129 4.80 -21.97 -23.19
C TYR A 129 5.11 -23.45 -23.39
N ALA A 130 4.09 -24.30 -23.54
CA ALA A 130 4.20 -25.76 -23.63
C ALA A 130 5.07 -26.35 -22.49
N ARG A 131 4.87 -25.86 -21.25
CA ARG A 131 5.58 -26.36 -20.07
C ARG A 131 4.66 -27.27 -19.28
N PRO A 132 5.20 -28.37 -18.72
CA PRO A 132 4.39 -29.30 -17.93
C PRO A 132 3.86 -28.63 -16.68
N LEU A 133 2.66 -29.02 -16.24
CA LEU A 133 2.03 -28.58 -15.00
C LEU A 133 1.41 -29.80 -14.35
N SER A 134 1.75 -30.08 -13.09
CA SER A 134 1.13 -31.14 -12.32
C SER A 134 0.31 -30.56 -11.16
N ILE A 135 -0.80 -31.21 -10.86
CA ILE A 135 -1.73 -30.83 -9.77
C ILE A 135 -1.94 -32.07 -8.90
N ALA A 136 -1.91 -31.88 -7.58
CA ALA A 136 -2.15 -32.97 -6.65
C ALA A 136 -3.20 -32.60 -5.61
N MET A 137 -4.05 -33.54 -5.28
CA MET A 137 -4.96 -33.54 -4.13
C MET A 137 -4.38 -34.40 -3.02
N LEU A 138 -4.34 -33.87 -1.80
CA LEU A 138 -3.87 -34.55 -0.61
C LEU A 138 -4.98 -34.53 0.46
N ASP A 139 -5.13 -35.64 1.18
CA ASP A 139 -6.09 -35.76 2.27
C ASP A 139 -5.43 -36.48 3.43
N ILE A 140 -5.66 -36.01 4.66
CA ILE A 140 -5.12 -36.59 5.88
C ILE A 140 -5.93 -37.85 6.23
N ASP A 141 -5.27 -38.98 6.22
CA ASP A 141 -5.90 -40.28 6.47
C ASP A 141 -6.51 -40.35 7.89
N HIS A 142 -7.76 -40.72 7.96
CA HIS A 142 -8.49 -40.94 9.24
C HIS A 142 -8.58 -39.68 10.12
N PHE A 143 -8.51 -38.43 9.55
CA PHE A 143 -8.55 -37.20 10.30
C PHE A 143 -9.77 -37.08 11.22
N LYS A 144 -10.94 -37.55 10.76
CA LYS A 144 -12.13 -37.59 11.60
C LYS A 144 -11.89 -38.39 12.91
N ARG A 145 -11.17 -39.52 12.84
CA ARG A 145 -10.84 -40.29 14.03
C ARG A 145 -9.97 -39.51 15.02
N VAL A 146 -9.02 -38.73 14.52
CA VAL A 146 -8.20 -37.83 15.38
C VAL A 146 -9.10 -36.85 16.13
N ASN A 147 -10.04 -36.22 15.43
CA ASN A 147 -10.99 -35.31 16.07
C ASN A 147 -11.91 -36.03 17.10
N ASP A 148 -12.43 -37.21 16.73
CA ASP A 148 -13.34 -37.98 17.59
C ASP A 148 -12.64 -38.50 18.86
N GLU A 149 -11.36 -38.88 18.80
CA GLU A 149 -10.58 -39.42 19.90
C GLU A 149 -9.92 -38.35 20.78
N HIS A 150 -9.46 -37.24 20.18
CA HIS A 150 -8.60 -36.26 20.86
C HIS A 150 -9.17 -34.82 20.86
N GLY A 151 -10.31 -34.61 20.22
CA GLY A 151 -10.97 -33.30 20.12
C GLY A 151 -10.44 -32.42 18.97
N HIS A 152 -11.20 -31.38 18.67
CA HIS A 152 -10.93 -30.49 17.54
C HIS A 152 -9.65 -29.66 17.71
N GLU A 153 -9.26 -29.34 18.95
CA GLU A 153 -8.03 -28.57 19.19
C GLU A 153 -6.78 -29.32 18.72
N LEU A 154 -6.74 -30.65 18.94
CA LEU A 154 -5.64 -31.47 18.40
C LEU A 154 -5.74 -31.61 16.89
N GLY A 155 -6.96 -31.75 16.33
CA GLY A 155 -7.16 -31.79 14.90
C GLY A 155 -6.63 -30.50 14.23
N ASP A 156 -6.86 -29.34 14.82
CA ASP A 156 -6.30 -28.07 14.35
C ASP A 156 -4.78 -28.04 14.40
N GLN A 157 -4.16 -28.58 15.45
CA GLN A 157 -2.70 -28.71 15.53
C GLN A 157 -2.16 -29.66 14.45
N VAL A 158 -2.85 -30.78 14.17
CA VAL A 158 -2.49 -31.70 13.07
C VAL A 158 -2.51 -30.95 11.73
N LEU A 159 -3.58 -30.20 11.45
CA LEU A 159 -3.67 -29.42 10.22
C LEU A 159 -2.53 -28.41 10.08
N MET A 160 -2.18 -27.71 11.16
CA MET A 160 -1.07 -26.76 11.16
C MET A 160 0.30 -27.43 10.92
N GLU A 161 0.59 -28.54 11.58
CA GLU A 161 1.87 -29.24 11.42
C GLU A 161 1.99 -29.92 10.04
N VAL A 162 0.92 -30.51 9.52
CA VAL A 162 0.89 -31.05 8.16
C VAL A 162 1.14 -29.93 7.15
N SER A 163 0.50 -28.79 7.34
CA SER A 163 0.67 -27.62 6.45
C SER A 163 2.11 -27.11 6.41
N ARG A 164 2.75 -26.95 7.57
CA ARG A 164 4.16 -26.55 7.67
C ARG A 164 5.08 -27.57 7.02
N THR A 165 4.80 -28.85 7.24
CA THR A 165 5.57 -29.94 6.65
C THR A 165 5.46 -29.95 5.12
N MET A 166 4.28 -29.77 4.58
CA MET A 166 4.07 -29.67 3.14
C MET A 166 4.84 -28.49 2.53
N ASP A 167 4.68 -27.31 3.10
CA ASP A 167 5.33 -26.08 2.63
C ASP A 167 6.86 -26.19 2.64
N ALA A 168 7.43 -26.82 3.66
CA ALA A 168 8.87 -27.05 3.76
C ALA A 168 9.43 -28.05 2.73
N GLN A 169 8.59 -28.87 2.09
CA GLN A 169 9.00 -29.89 1.13
C GLN A 169 8.85 -29.48 -0.33
N ILE A 170 8.18 -28.40 -0.62
CA ILE A 170 7.98 -27.86 -1.96
C ILE A 170 8.91 -26.67 -2.23
N ARG A 171 9.01 -26.22 -3.49
CA ARG A 171 9.85 -25.10 -3.92
C ARG A 171 9.06 -23.79 -3.83
N ASP A 172 9.75 -22.66 -3.80
CA ASP A 172 9.14 -21.32 -3.79
C ASP A 172 8.15 -21.06 -4.95
N GLN A 173 8.36 -21.71 -6.11
CA GLN A 173 7.46 -21.59 -7.26
C GLN A 173 6.23 -22.49 -7.19
N ASP A 174 6.29 -23.53 -6.35
CA ASP A 174 5.18 -24.42 -6.10
C ASP A 174 4.20 -23.76 -5.11
N LEU A 175 2.94 -24.14 -5.13
CA LEU A 175 1.95 -23.63 -4.19
C LEU A 175 1.20 -24.77 -3.55
N CYS A 176 1.13 -24.78 -2.24
CA CYS A 176 0.19 -25.61 -1.52
C CYS A 176 -0.87 -24.75 -0.81
N GLY A 177 -2.07 -25.27 -0.67
CA GLY A 177 -3.15 -24.59 0.00
C GLY A 177 -4.22 -25.53 0.51
N ARG A 178 -5.04 -25.04 1.45
CA ARG A 178 -6.17 -25.78 2.01
C ARG A 178 -7.36 -25.68 1.06
N TRP A 179 -7.76 -26.83 0.54
CA TRP A 179 -8.89 -26.93 -0.39
C TRP A 179 -10.23 -26.97 0.34
N GLY A 180 -10.28 -27.68 1.48
CA GLY A 180 -11.45 -27.78 2.37
C GLY A 180 -11.18 -28.77 3.51
N GLY A 181 -11.78 -28.61 4.68
CA GLY A 181 -11.65 -29.53 5.79
C GLY A 181 -10.23 -30.03 6.06
N GLU A 182 -9.98 -31.31 5.74
CA GLU A 182 -8.69 -32.02 5.83
C GLU A 182 -7.99 -32.20 4.47
N GLU A 183 -8.50 -31.51 3.42
CA GLU A 183 -8.02 -31.63 2.05
C GLU A 183 -7.12 -30.46 1.67
N PHE A 184 -6.04 -30.77 0.97
CA PHE A 184 -5.07 -29.80 0.45
C PHE A 184 -4.87 -30.01 -1.05
N LEU A 185 -4.56 -28.91 -1.74
CA LEU A 185 -4.23 -28.94 -3.15
C LEU A 185 -2.82 -28.38 -3.33
N ILE A 186 -2.03 -29.07 -4.17
CA ILE A 186 -0.64 -28.68 -4.49
C ILE A 186 -0.56 -28.45 -5.99
N ILE A 187 -0.03 -27.28 -6.38
CA ILE A 187 0.20 -26.87 -7.76
C ILE A 187 1.70 -26.90 -7.99
N LEU A 188 2.17 -27.64 -8.99
CA LEU A 188 3.57 -27.84 -9.32
C LEU A 188 3.83 -27.35 -10.75
N PRO A 189 4.12 -26.04 -10.96
CA PRO A 189 4.44 -25.49 -12.27
C PRO A 189 5.72 -26.07 -12.82
N GLU A 190 5.80 -26.18 -14.15
CA GLU A 190 7.00 -26.65 -14.90
C GLU A 190 7.49 -28.04 -14.40
N THR A 191 6.55 -28.90 -13.97
CA THR A 191 6.85 -30.17 -13.34
C THR A 191 6.05 -31.28 -14.03
N THR A 192 6.76 -32.28 -14.57
CA THR A 192 6.15 -33.48 -15.18
C THR A 192 5.56 -34.39 -14.12
N LEU A 193 4.68 -35.31 -14.52
CA LEU A 193 4.06 -36.29 -13.61
C LEU A 193 5.10 -37.09 -12.82
N GLU A 194 6.17 -37.52 -13.45
CA GLU A 194 7.24 -38.28 -12.80
C GLU A 194 7.96 -37.47 -11.74
N ALA A 195 8.32 -36.22 -12.05
CA ALA A 195 8.96 -35.32 -11.11
C ALA A 195 8.01 -34.94 -9.95
N ALA A 196 6.73 -34.72 -10.26
CA ALA A 196 5.71 -34.47 -9.26
C ALA A 196 5.57 -35.63 -8.28
N CYS A 197 5.56 -36.87 -8.76
CA CYS A 197 5.53 -38.05 -7.91
C CYS A 197 6.69 -38.11 -6.90
N GLN A 198 7.91 -37.73 -7.33
CA GLN A 198 9.07 -37.71 -6.42
C GLN A 198 8.92 -36.65 -5.32
N VAL A 199 8.46 -35.45 -5.68
CA VAL A 199 8.21 -34.38 -4.69
C VAL A 199 7.10 -34.79 -3.71
N LEU A 200 5.99 -35.32 -4.24
CA LEU A 200 4.82 -35.69 -3.45
C LEU A 200 5.06 -36.91 -2.54
N ASP A 201 5.88 -37.89 -2.96
CA ASP A 201 6.27 -39.01 -2.07
C ASP A 201 7.18 -38.54 -0.93
N ARG A 202 8.03 -37.53 -1.16
CA ARG A 202 8.79 -36.88 -0.11
C ARG A 202 7.87 -36.15 0.86
N VAL A 203 6.86 -35.42 0.39
CA VAL A 203 5.81 -34.78 1.22
C VAL A 203 5.10 -35.84 2.07
N ARG A 204 4.60 -36.91 1.44
CA ARG A 204 3.93 -38.02 2.10
C ARG A 204 4.80 -38.62 3.22
N SER A 205 6.06 -38.94 2.90
CA SER A 205 7.00 -39.55 3.86
C SER A 205 7.34 -38.59 5.02
N ALA A 206 7.43 -37.28 4.76
CA ALA A 206 7.62 -36.29 5.80
C ALA A 206 6.41 -36.18 6.73
N ILE A 207 5.19 -36.28 6.19
CA ILE A 207 3.95 -36.33 7.01
C ILE A 207 3.91 -37.58 7.84
N GLU A 208 4.22 -38.76 7.26
CA GLU A 208 4.28 -40.04 7.98
C GLU A 208 5.25 -40.04 9.15
N ALA A 209 6.37 -39.29 9.03
CA ALA A 209 7.36 -39.13 10.06
C ALA A 209 6.96 -38.13 11.19
N LEU A 210 5.81 -37.44 11.04
CA LEU A 210 5.33 -36.52 12.08
C LEU A 210 4.87 -37.29 13.34
N HIS A 211 5.38 -36.85 14.49
CA HIS A 211 4.99 -37.35 15.78
C HIS A 211 4.64 -36.17 16.67
N MET A 212 3.35 -35.98 16.92
CA MET A 212 2.85 -34.89 17.76
C MET A 212 2.59 -35.38 19.17
N ARG A 213 3.20 -34.71 20.18
CA ARG A 213 2.99 -35.06 21.58
C ARG A 213 1.66 -34.54 22.09
N VAL A 214 0.89 -35.39 22.75
CA VAL A 214 -0.39 -35.09 23.37
C VAL A 214 -0.38 -35.61 24.81
N GLY A 215 0.00 -34.76 25.75
CA GLY A 215 0.28 -35.22 27.13
C GLY A 215 1.44 -36.22 27.17
N ASP A 216 1.14 -37.43 27.66
CA ASP A 216 2.12 -38.54 27.72
C ASP A 216 2.11 -39.41 26.44
N ASP A 217 1.14 -39.22 25.54
CA ASP A 217 0.99 -39.98 24.30
C ASP A 217 1.57 -39.23 23.08
N SER A 218 1.69 -39.93 21.97
CA SER A 218 2.05 -39.34 20.66
C SER A 218 1.02 -39.75 19.60
N VAL A 219 0.61 -38.78 18.78
CA VAL A 219 -0.28 -38.97 17.64
C VAL A 219 0.51 -38.87 16.35
N SER A 220 0.36 -39.88 15.50
CA SER A 220 0.92 -39.89 14.13
C SER A 220 -0.22 -39.93 13.13
N VAL A 221 -0.02 -39.25 12.00
CA VAL A 221 -0.97 -39.23 10.90
C VAL A 221 -0.26 -39.59 9.60
N THR A 222 -1.02 -40.08 8.64
CA THR A 222 -0.57 -40.32 7.26
C THR A 222 -1.40 -39.53 6.30
N ALA A 223 -0.96 -39.40 5.05
CA ALA A 223 -1.72 -38.76 4.01
C ALA A 223 -1.77 -39.61 2.74
N SER A 224 -2.91 -39.58 2.08
CA SER A 224 -3.11 -40.13 0.74
C SER A 224 -3.03 -39.01 -0.28
N ILE A 225 -2.43 -39.26 -1.43
CA ILE A 225 -2.19 -38.24 -2.47
C ILE A 225 -2.61 -38.79 -3.83
N GLY A 226 -3.36 -37.98 -4.57
CA GLY A 226 -3.65 -38.20 -5.99
C GLY A 226 -3.02 -37.13 -6.82
N VAL A 227 -2.38 -37.48 -7.94
CA VAL A 227 -1.67 -36.52 -8.82
C VAL A 227 -2.07 -36.73 -10.27
N ALA A 228 -2.23 -35.61 -11.00
CA ALA A 228 -2.49 -35.57 -12.42
C ALA A 228 -1.60 -34.50 -13.11
N GLU A 229 -1.17 -34.80 -14.33
CA GLU A 229 -0.51 -33.83 -15.22
C GLU A 229 -1.55 -33.14 -16.09
N HIS A 230 -1.51 -31.83 -16.13
CA HIS A 230 -2.43 -31.02 -16.94
C HIS A 230 -2.15 -31.15 -18.42
N GLN A 231 -3.18 -31.42 -19.20
CA GLN A 231 -3.10 -31.48 -20.65
C GLN A 231 -3.55 -30.15 -21.26
N ALA A 232 -2.84 -29.67 -22.28
CA ALA A 232 -3.03 -28.34 -22.86
C ALA A 232 -4.47 -28.05 -23.36
N GLU A 233 -5.22 -29.09 -23.70
CA GLU A 233 -6.59 -29.01 -24.21
C GLU A 233 -7.67 -29.07 -23.12
N GLN A 234 -7.29 -29.39 -21.89
CA GLN A 234 -8.17 -29.49 -20.73
C GLN A 234 -8.28 -28.16 -20.00
N ASN A 235 -9.36 -28.00 -19.22
CA ASN A 235 -9.41 -26.94 -18.23
C ASN A 235 -8.84 -27.44 -16.88
N TYR A 236 -8.50 -26.54 -15.98
CA TYR A 236 -7.92 -26.92 -14.69
C TYR A 236 -8.88 -27.78 -13.83
N SER A 237 -10.21 -27.66 -14.04
CA SER A 237 -11.19 -28.44 -13.29
C SER A 237 -11.13 -29.94 -13.67
N ASP A 238 -10.85 -30.23 -14.94
CA ASP A 238 -10.67 -31.61 -15.40
C ASP A 238 -9.44 -32.25 -14.74
N THR A 239 -8.34 -31.49 -14.65
CA THR A 239 -7.13 -31.96 -13.98
C THR A 239 -7.32 -32.17 -12.47
N ILE A 240 -8.08 -31.28 -11.81
CA ILE A 240 -8.45 -31.45 -10.39
C ILE A 240 -9.25 -32.71 -10.21
N ASN A 241 -10.27 -32.94 -11.06
CA ASN A 241 -11.09 -34.16 -10.99
C ASN A 241 -10.25 -35.43 -11.18
N GLN A 242 -9.30 -35.42 -12.12
CA GLN A 242 -8.37 -36.54 -12.32
C GLN A 242 -7.48 -36.78 -11.08
N ALA A 243 -6.97 -35.70 -10.44
CA ALA A 243 -6.20 -35.83 -9.21
C ALA A 243 -7.07 -36.37 -8.04
N ASP A 244 -8.32 -35.93 -7.96
CA ASP A 244 -9.29 -36.45 -6.94
C ASP A 244 -9.62 -37.93 -7.12
N TRP A 245 -9.86 -38.37 -8.37
CA TRP A 245 -10.01 -39.78 -8.69
C TRP A 245 -8.78 -40.62 -8.30
N ALA A 246 -7.59 -40.11 -8.57
CA ALA A 246 -6.34 -40.74 -8.17
C ALA A 246 -6.21 -40.78 -6.63
N LEU A 247 -6.62 -39.74 -5.90
CA LEU A 247 -6.67 -39.70 -4.45
C LEU A 247 -7.63 -40.76 -3.89
N LEU A 248 -8.82 -40.88 -4.48
CA LEU A 248 -9.77 -41.92 -4.09
C LEU A 248 -9.18 -43.33 -4.29
N THR A 249 -8.42 -43.53 -5.38
CA THR A 249 -7.70 -44.77 -5.65
C THR A 249 -6.64 -45.05 -4.58
N ALA A 250 -5.87 -44.05 -4.17
CA ALA A 250 -4.88 -44.14 -3.08
C ALA A 250 -5.57 -44.59 -1.77
N LYS A 251 -6.69 -43.95 -1.42
CA LYS A 251 -7.47 -44.28 -0.20
C LYS A 251 -8.01 -45.71 -0.23
N ARG A 252 -8.55 -46.16 -1.37
CA ARG A 252 -9.08 -47.54 -1.54
C ARG A 252 -8.00 -48.61 -1.52
N SER A 253 -6.80 -48.30 -2.01
CA SER A 253 -5.67 -49.21 -2.08
C SER A 253 -4.90 -49.38 -0.77
N GLY A 254 -5.37 -48.80 0.34
CA GLY A 254 -4.79 -49.01 1.68
C GLY A 254 -4.18 -47.76 2.30
N ARG A 255 -4.46 -46.53 1.72
CA ARG A 255 -4.01 -45.23 2.24
C ARG A 255 -2.47 -45.07 2.32
N ASN A 256 -2.02 -43.99 2.91
CA ASN A 256 -0.60 -43.64 3.07
C ASN A 256 0.21 -43.88 1.79
N ARG A 257 -0.27 -43.41 0.65
CA ARG A 257 0.34 -43.59 -0.66
C ARG A 257 -0.03 -42.54 -1.65
N LEU A 258 0.75 -42.51 -2.70
CA LEU A 258 0.51 -41.71 -3.88
C LEU A 258 -0.08 -42.59 -4.99
N SER A 259 -1.12 -42.07 -5.68
CA SER A 259 -1.67 -42.66 -6.91
C SER A 259 -1.61 -41.65 -8.04
N ARG A 260 -1.35 -42.13 -9.26
CA ARG A 260 -1.33 -41.30 -10.48
C ARG A 260 -2.67 -41.41 -11.18
N ALA A 261 -3.13 -40.29 -11.73
CA ALA A 261 -4.27 -40.34 -12.63
C ALA A 261 -3.90 -41.07 -13.90
N SER A 262 -4.77 -41.93 -14.35
CA SER A 262 -4.64 -42.64 -15.64
C SER A 262 -5.32 -41.80 -16.73
N PRO A 263 -4.80 -41.71 -17.96
CA PRO A 263 -5.44 -40.99 -19.06
C PRO A 263 -6.88 -41.48 -19.39
N THR A 264 -7.27 -42.63 -18.85
CA THR A 264 -8.56 -43.28 -19.09
C THR A 264 -9.62 -43.03 -18.00
N ASP A 265 -9.30 -42.28 -16.95
CA ASP A 265 -10.22 -42.05 -15.81
C ASP A 265 -11.18 -40.84 -16.04
N THR A 266 -11.57 -40.61 -17.30
CA THR A 266 -12.58 -39.63 -17.70
C THR A 266 -13.86 -40.35 -18.15
N ASP A 267 -14.62 -40.85 -17.17
CA ASP A 267 -16.05 -41.19 -17.38
C ASP A 267 -16.86 -40.86 -16.11
#